data_d2785970a5e2caf9181e784bbc9d0cea
#
_entry.id   d2785970a5e2caf9181e784bbc9d0cea
#
_cell.length_a   1.000
_cell.length_b   1.000
_cell.length_c   1.000
_cell.angle_alpha   90.00
_cell.angle_beta   90.00
_cell.angle_gamma   90.00
#
_symmetry.space_group_name_H-M   'P 1'
#
loop_
_entity.id
_entity.type
_entity.pdbx_description
1 polymer ?
#
loop_
_entity_poly.entity_id
_entity_poly.type
_entity_poly.pdbx_seq_one_letter_code
_entity_poly.pdbx_strand_id
1 'polypeptide(L)'
;MRAKAVKMIKWSAALLGVALLTVLALRAYDSQRGPPLELWHTYVPHELAAGEIAKADWAKYVAAEERILDQVRAEVTDKLEPESREPANRYFAGSPIYPGNFAQDWNRSYILEPAGAPAGAVVLLHGLTDSPYSLRHIARRYRDDGYVAVAIRLPG
;
A
#
# COMPACT_ATOMS: atom_id res chain seq x y z
N MET A 1 -6.48 62.20 -14.52
CA MET A 1 -5.75 61.30 -13.64
C MET A 1 -6.52 60.02 -13.28
N ARG A 2 -7.78 60.06 -12.83
CA ARG A 2 -8.60 58.88 -12.46
C ARG A 2 -8.76 57.83 -13.56
N ALA A 3 -8.99 58.20 -14.82
CA ALA A 3 -9.18 57.25 -15.91
C ALA A 3 -7.91 56.43 -16.20
N LYS A 4 -6.72 57.01 -16.11
CA LYS A 4 -5.44 56.30 -16.30
C LYS A 4 -5.18 55.29 -15.16
N ALA A 5 -5.48 55.67 -13.92
CA ALA A 5 -5.37 54.82 -12.77
C ALA A 5 -6.31 53.60 -12.85
N VAL A 6 -7.58 53.78 -13.25
CA VAL A 6 -8.55 52.72 -13.45
C VAL A 6 -8.10 51.77 -14.55
N LYS A 7 -7.55 52.29 -15.65
CA LYS A 7 -7.02 51.47 -16.74
C LYS A 7 -5.82 50.62 -16.25
N MET A 8 -4.88 51.20 -15.51
CA MET A 8 -3.76 50.45 -14.92
C MET A 8 -4.23 49.35 -13.99
N ILE A 9 -5.17 49.64 -13.09
CA ILE A 9 -5.72 48.63 -12.17
C ILE A 9 -6.33 47.43 -12.96
N LYS A 10 -7.11 47.72 -14.02
CA LYS A 10 -7.71 46.68 -14.85
C LYS A 10 -6.65 45.82 -15.54
N TRP A 11 -5.57 46.41 -16.07
CA TRP A 11 -4.49 45.66 -16.70
C TRP A 11 -3.68 44.85 -15.69
N SER A 12 -3.42 45.39 -14.50
CA SER A 12 -2.75 44.63 -13.43
C SER A 12 -3.60 43.47 -12.96
N ALA A 13 -4.92 43.65 -12.80
CA ALA A 13 -5.84 42.57 -12.45
C ALA A 13 -5.89 41.48 -13.53
N ALA A 14 -5.90 41.88 -14.82
CA ALA A 14 -5.86 40.93 -15.93
C ALA A 14 -4.56 40.13 -15.95
N LEU A 15 -3.41 40.79 -15.76
CA LEU A 15 -2.11 40.12 -15.70
C LEU A 15 -2.03 39.14 -14.51
N LEU A 16 -2.51 39.53 -13.34
CA LEU A 16 -2.61 38.64 -12.18
C LEU A 16 -3.52 37.44 -12.43
N GLY A 17 -4.65 37.68 -13.09
CA GLY A 17 -5.57 36.60 -13.49
C GLY A 17 -4.93 35.61 -14.45
N VAL A 18 -4.21 36.10 -15.46
CA VAL A 18 -3.47 35.24 -16.40
C VAL A 18 -2.37 34.47 -15.69
N ALA A 19 -1.58 35.12 -14.84
CA ALA A 19 -0.53 34.45 -14.05
C ALA A 19 -1.08 33.34 -13.16
N LEU A 20 -2.19 33.60 -12.46
CA LEU A 20 -2.86 32.61 -11.62
C LEU A 20 -3.35 31.41 -12.44
N LEU A 21 -4.04 31.68 -13.57
CA LEU A 21 -4.51 30.60 -14.46
C LEU A 21 -3.35 29.76 -15.02
N THR A 22 -2.24 30.40 -15.38
CA THR A 22 -1.04 29.70 -15.84
C THR A 22 -0.49 28.77 -14.74
N VAL A 23 -0.35 29.28 -13.50
CA VAL A 23 0.11 28.47 -12.37
C VAL A 23 -0.84 27.29 -12.11
N LEU A 24 -2.15 27.52 -12.12
CA LEU A 24 -3.14 26.45 -11.94
C LEU A 24 -3.07 25.41 -13.05
N ALA A 25 -2.91 25.84 -14.31
CA ALA A 25 -2.78 24.94 -15.45
C ALA A 25 -1.51 24.10 -15.36
N LEU A 26 -0.38 24.70 -15.00
CA LEU A 26 0.89 23.98 -14.79
C LEU A 26 0.77 22.97 -13.64
N ARG A 27 0.17 23.37 -12.51
CA ARG A 27 -0.08 22.46 -11.38
C ARG A 27 -0.99 21.29 -11.73
N ALA A 28 -2.06 21.55 -12.49
CA ALA A 28 -2.95 20.49 -12.98
C ALA A 28 -2.22 19.53 -13.93
N TYR A 29 -1.40 20.07 -14.82
CA TYR A 29 -0.59 19.26 -15.74
C TYR A 29 0.44 18.40 -15.01
N ASP A 30 1.19 18.96 -14.07
CA ASP A 30 2.16 18.20 -13.25
C ASP A 30 1.46 17.13 -12.40
N SER A 31 0.31 17.45 -11.80
CA SER A 31 -0.49 16.51 -11.02
C SER A 31 -0.99 15.31 -11.84
N GLN A 32 -1.26 15.52 -13.13
CA GLN A 32 -1.68 14.41 -14.00
C GLN A 32 -0.51 13.54 -14.49
N ARG A 33 0.70 14.09 -14.54
CA ARG A 33 1.87 13.30 -14.95
C ARG A 33 2.42 12.42 -13.85
N GLY A 34 2.36 12.87 -12.60
CA GLY A 34 2.94 12.16 -11.45
C GLY A 34 4.45 11.92 -11.58
N PRO A 35 5.10 11.40 -10.57
CA PRO A 35 6.43 10.82 -10.69
C PRO A 35 6.38 9.53 -11.53
N PRO A 36 7.47 9.13 -12.19
CA PRO A 36 7.55 7.86 -12.89
C PRO A 36 7.20 6.71 -11.93
N LEU A 37 6.55 5.67 -12.49
CA LEU A 37 6.21 4.49 -11.70
C LEU A 37 7.48 3.69 -11.41
N GLU A 38 7.63 3.34 -10.15
CA GLU A 38 8.73 2.51 -9.65
C GLU A 38 8.41 1.02 -9.77
N LEU A 39 9.40 0.15 -9.54
CA LEU A 39 9.24 -1.30 -9.63
C LEU A 39 8.08 -1.82 -8.78
N TRP A 40 7.91 -1.31 -7.58
CA TRP A 40 6.81 -1.72 -6.68
C TRP A 40 5.42 -1.24 -7.11
N HIS A 41 5.33 -0.35 -8.12
CA HIS A 41 4.06 0.05 -8.72
C HIS A 41 3.69 -0.80 -9.94
N THR A 42 4.69 -1.41 -10.57
CA THR A 42 4.53 -2.06 -11.88
C THR A 42 4.70 -3.57 -11.86
N TYR A 43 5.42 -4.09 -10.87
CA TYR A 43 5.62 -5.52 -10.74
C TYR A 43 4.34 -6.21 -10.24
N VAL A 44 3.90 -7.22 -10.98
CA VAL A 44 2.75 -8.05 -10.61
C VAL A 44 3.26 -9.47 -10.35
N PRO A 45 3.22 -9.98 -9.11
CA PRO A 45 3.62 -11.33 -8.79
C PRO A 45 2.62 -12.35 -9.34
N HIS A 46 3.06 -13.61 -9.45
CA HIS A 46 2.20 -14.71 -9.93
C HIS A 46 1.28 -15.20 -8.81
N GLU A 47 0.13 -14.55 -8.69
CA GLU A 47 -0.92 -14.91 -7.73
C GLU A 47 -1.61 -16.22 -8.13
N LEU A 48 -2.22 -16.90 -7.14
CA LEU A 48 -3.07 -18.05 -7.40
C LEU A 48 -4.31 -17.63 -8.20
N ALA A 49 -4.62 -18.38 -9.25
CA ALA A 49 -5.88 -18.20 -9.96
C ALA A 49 -7.07 -18.58 -9.07
N ALA A 50 -8.25 -18.00 -9.33
CA ALA A 50 -9.46 -18.27 -8.54
C ALA A 50 -9.79 -19.78 -8.40
N GLY A 51 -9.56 -20.57 -9.46
CA GLY A 51 -9.75 -22.01 -9.45
C GLY A 51 -8.73 -22.79 -8.58
N GLU A 52 -7.55 -22.22 -8.36
CA GLU A 52 -6.51 -22.77 -7.47
C GLU A 52 -6.83 -22.41 -6.03
N ILE A 53 -7.22 -21.16 -5.76
CA ILE A 53 -7.66 -20.69 -4.43
C ILE A 53 -8.83 -21.55 -3.94
N ALA A 54 -9.83 -21.83 -4.79
CA ALA A 54 -10.99 -22.63 -4.44
C ALA A 54 -10.67 -24.07 -4.02
N LYS A 55 -9.49 -24.58 -4.40
CA LYS A 55 -9.00 -25.93 -4.09
C LYS A 55 -7.86 -25.96 -3.08
N ALA A 56 -7.39 -24.80 -2.66
CA ALA A 56 -6.30 -24.68 -1.71
C ALA A 56 -6.84 -24.89 -0.28
N ASP A 57 -6.15 -25.70 0.48
CA ASP A 57 -6.20 -25.67 1.94
C ASP A 57 -5.31 -24.51 2.46
N TRP A 58 -5.36 -24.29 3.77
CA TRP A 58 -4.57 -23.23 4.41
C TRP A 58 -3.06 -23.39 4.15
N ALA A 59 -2.53 -24.61 4.23
CA ALA A 59 -1.11 -24.88 4.03
C ALA A 59 -0.66 -24.53 2.61
N LYS A 60 -1.45 -24.91 1.61
CA LYS A 60 -1.18 -24.57 0.20
C LYS A 60 -1.28 -23.07 -0.06
N TYR A 61 -2.25 -22.41 0.57
CA TYR A 61 -2.40 -20.97 0.44
C TYR A 61 -1.18 -20.25 1.01
N VAL A 62 -0.73 -20.57 2.22
CA VAL A 62 0.44 -19.97 2.85
C VAL A 62 1.72 -20.28 2.09
N ALA A 63 1.87 -21.50 1.56
CA ALA A 63 3.02 -21.86 0.71
C ALA A 63 3.05 -21.10 -0.62
N ALA A 64 1.88 -20.77 -1.18
CA ALA A 64 1.79 -19.91 -2.36
C ALA A 64 2.15 -18.46 -2.01
N GLU A 65 1.65 -17.95 -0.90
CA GLU A 65 1.98 -16.62 -0.40
C GLU A 65 3.50 -16.44 -0.18
N GLU A 66 4.18 -17.46 0.40
CA GLU A 66 5.63 -17.43 0.55
C GLU A 66 6.34 -17.24 -0.81
N ARG A 67 5.97 -18.02 -1.82
CA ARG A 67 6.55 -17.90 -3.17
C ARG A 67 6.29 -16.51 -3.78
N ILE A 68 5.11 -15.94 -3.55
CA ILE A 68 4.75 -14.60 -4.03
C ILE A 68 5.65 -13.54 -3.38
N LEU A 69 5.85 -13.63 -2.08
CA LEU A 69 6.72 -12.70 -1.34
C LEU A 69 8.20 -12.84 -1.73
N ASP A 70 8.65 -14.06 -2.01
CA ASP A 70 10.00 -14.33 -2.56
C ASP A 70 10.16 -13.71 -3.97
N GLN A 71 9.12 -13.78 -4.82
CA GLN A 71 9.14 -13.10 -6.12
C GLN A 71 9.22 -11.58 -5.94
N VAL A 72 8.42 -10.99 -5.05
CA VAL A 72 8.48 -9.55 -4.76
C VAL A 72 9.86 -9.16 -4.23
N ARG A 73 10.48 -9.97 -3.39
CA ARG A 73 11.83 -9.74 -2.92
C ARG A 73 12.83 -9.74 -4.07
N ALA A 74 12.84 -10.78 -4.89
CA ALA A 74 13.78 -10.94 -6.00
C ALA A 74 13.60 -9.89 -7.11
N GLU A 75 12.34 -9.52 -7.41
CA GLU A 75 12.02 -8.67 -8.55
C GLU A 75 11.86 -7.19 -8.19
N VAL A 76 11.63 -6.88 -6.92
CA VAL A 76 11.47 -5.50 -6.44
C VAL A 76 12.58 -5.13 -5.47
N THR A 77 12.64 -5.78 -4.29
CA THR A 77 13.58 -5.40 -3.22
C THR A 77 15.05 -5.44 -3.69
N ASP A 78 15.44 -6.55 -4.32
CA ASP A 78 16.84 -6.77 -4.73
C ASP A 78 17.23 -5.95 -5.97
N LYS A 79 16.24 -5.43 -6.70
CA LYS A 79 16.41 -4.61 -7.92
C LYS A 79 16.13 -3.12 -7.72
N LEU A 80 15.91 -2.67 -6.48
CA LEU A 80 15.68 -1.24 -6.20
C LEU A 80 16.85 -0.39 -6.69
N GLU A 81 16.51 0.65 -7.44
CA GLU A 81 17.47 1.69 -7.84
C GLU A 81 18.03 2.42 -6.60
N PRO A 82 19.28 2.94 -6.66
CA PRO A 82 19.89 3.63 -5.52
C PRO A 82 19.03 4.76 -4.95
N GLU A 83 18.35 5.51 -5.80
CA GLU A 83 17.48 6.64 -5.45
C GLU A 83 16.25 6.21 -4.65
N SER A 84 15.79 4.96 -4.84
CA SER A 84 14.64 4.37 -4.16
C SER A 84 14.99 3.70 -2.83
N ARG A 85 16.29 3.65 -2.47
CA ARG A 85 16.78 3.02 -1.22
C ARG A 85 16.70 3.98 -0.04
N GLU A 86 15.49 4.44 0.24
CA GLU A 86 15.21 5.41 1.32
C GLU A 86 14.65 4.73 2.57
N PRO A 87 14.88 5.31 3.77
CA PRO A 87 14.33 4.78 5.03
C PRO A 87 12.80 4.68 5.07
N ALA A 88 12.10 5.50 4.28
CA ALA A 88 10.64 5.47 4.17
C ALA A 88 10.11 4.41 3.20
N ASN A 89 10.99 3.80 2.39
CA ASN A 89 10.59 2.78 1.43
C ASN A 89 10.51 1.40 2.10
N ARG A 90 9.31 0.85 2.24
CA ARG A 90 9.05 -0.47 2.82
C ARG A 90 9.63 -1.65 2.02
N TYR A 91 9.99 -1.44 0.76
CA TYR A 91 10.62 -2.46 -0.08
C TYR A 91 12.15 -2.44 0.02
N PHE A 92 12.74 -1.43 0.62
CA PHE A 92 14.17 -1.37 0.84
C PHE A 92 14.57 -2.22 2.06
N ALA A 93 15.39 -3.26 1.87
CA ALA A 93 15.82 -4.16 2.96
C ALA A 93 16.57 -3.44 4.11
N GLY A 94 17.22 -2.31 3.83
CA GLY A 94 17.86 -1.44 4.85
C GLY A 94 16.90 -0.48 5.56
N SER A 95 15.63 -0.44 5.17
CA SER A 95 14.64 0.42 5.82
C SER A 95 14.23 -0.14 7.20
N PRO A 96 14.06 0.73 8.22
CA PRO A 96 13.55 0.30 9.52
C PRO A 96 12.11 -0.23 9.46
N ILE A 97 11.36 0.08 8.38
CA ILE A 97 9.99 -0.40 8.16
C ILE A 97 9.91 -1.58 7.18
N TYR A 98 11.05 -2.13 6.75
CA TYR A 98 11.07 -3.32 5.90
C TYR A 98 10.50 -4.53 6.65
N PRO A 99 9.48 -5.23 6.11
CA PRO A 99 8.80 -6.33 6.81
C PRO A 99 9.73 -7.45 7.28
N GLY A 100 10.78 -7.76 6.51
CA GLY A 100 11.76 -8.80 6.85
C GLY A 100 12.64 -8.48 8.07
N ASN A 101 12.64 -7.25 8.59
CA ASN A 101 13.38 -6.85 9.78
C ASN A 101 12.61 -7.10 11.08
N PHE A 102 11.34 -7.48 11.01
CA PHE A 102 10.52 -7.74 12.19
C PHE A 102 10.55 -9.22 12.57
N ALA A 103 10.49 -9.51 13.86
CA ALA A 103 10.41 -10.88 14.38
C ALA A 103 9.18 -11.63 13.85
N GLN A 104 8.12 -10.91 13.50
CA GLN A 104 6.93 -11.45 12.83
C GLN A 104 6.49 -10.48 11.75
N ASP A 105 6.42 -10.97 10.51
CA ASP A 105 5.83 -10.23 9.39
C ASP A 105 4.31 -10.35 9.42
N TRP A 106 3.65 -9.36 10.01
CA TRP A 106 2.20 -9.27 10.08
C TRP A 106 1.54 -8.90 8.74
N ASN A 107 2.30 -8.63 7.69
CA ASN A 107 1.75 -8.42 6.35
C ASN A 107 1.35 -9.73 5.67
N ARG A 108 1.79 -10.85 6.20
CA ARG A 108 1.41 -12.20 5.77
C ARG A 108 0.08 -12.61 6.38
N SER A 109 -0.54 -13.62 5.78
CA SER A 109 -1.72 -14.28 6.33
C SER A 109 -1.36 -15.00 7.64
N TYR A 110 -2.24 -14.92 8.63
CA TYR A 110 -2.04 -15.57 9.93
C TYR A 110 -3.34 -16.05 10.55
N ILE A 111 -3.22 -17.01 11.46
CA ILE A 111 -4.29 -17.47 12.34
C ILE A 111 -3.83 -17.24 13.79
N LEU A 112 -4.73 -16.68 14.59
CA LEU A 112 -4.55 -16.58 16.04
C LEU A 112 -5.61 -17.44 16.69
N GLU A 113 -5.15 -18.44 17.47
CA GLU A 113 -6.03 -19.34 18.20
C GLU A 113 -6.18 -18.89 19.65
N PRO A 114 -7.39 -18.99 20.24
CA PRO A 114 -7.61 -18.73 21.66
C PRO A 114 -6.95 -19.81 22.53
N ALA A 115 -6.73 -19.51 23.81
CA ALA A 115 -6.12 -20.44 24.74
C ALA A 115 -6.98 -21.68 25.09
N GLY A 116 -8.29 -21.63 24.80
CA GLY A 116 -9.26 -22.69 25.11
C GLY A 116 -10.04 -23.13 23.89
N ALA A 117 -11.12 -23.89 24.12
CA ALA A 117 -12.03 -24.27 23.04
C ALA A 117 -12.63 -23.02 22.38
N PRO A 118 -12.58 -22.88 21.04
CA PRO A 118 -13.06 -21.69 20.36
C PRO A 118 -14.57 -21.49 20.52
N ALA A 119 -14.99 -20.27 20.81
CA ALA A 119 -16.41 -19.87 20.77
C ALA A 119 -16.94 -19.71 19.35
N GLY A 120 -16.03 -19.54 18.38
CA GLY A 120 -16.33 -19.35 16.95
C GLY A 120 -15.09 -18.93 16.20
N ALA A 121 -15.26 -18.48 14.96
CA ALA A 121 -14.19 -17.96 14.12
C ALA A 121 -14.57 -16.61 13.49
N VAL A 122 -13.57 -15.77 13.25
CA VAL A 122 -13.69 -14.50 12.54
C VAL A 122 -12.66 -14.44 11.43
N VAL A 123 -13.08 -14.04 10.24
CA VAL A 123 -12.18 -13.76 9.11
C VAL A 123 -12.06 -12.24 8.97
N LEU A 124 -10.83 -11.76 8.93
CA LEU A 124 -10.47 -10.35 8.85
C LEU A 124 -9.88 -10.07 7.46
N LEU A 125 -10.51 -9.16 6.73
CA LEU A 125 -10.13 -8.77 5.37
C LEU A 125 -9.66 -7.32 5.39
N HIS A 126 -8.47 -7.06 4.89
CA HIS A 126 -7.91 -5.71 4.80
C HIS A 126 -8.44 -4.95 3.57
N GLY A 127 -8.24 -3.64 3.54
CA GLY A 127 -8.58 -2.79 2.39
C GLY A 127 -7.64 -2.97 1.20
N LEU A 128 -8.02 -2.45 0.03
CA LEU A 128 -7.31 -2.63 -1.25
C LEU A 128 -5.82 -2.23 -1.20
N THR A 129 -5.49 -1.16 -0.48
CA THR A 129 -4.11 -0.64 -0.37
C THR A 129 -3.44 -1.00 0.95
N ASP A 130 -3.96 -1.99 1.65
CA ASP A 130 -3.53 -2.36 3.00
C ASP A 130 -3.02 -3.81 3.04
N SER A 131 -2.76 -4.32 4.23
CA SER A 131 -2.31 -5.69 4.48
C SER A 131 -2.89 -6.21 5.80
N PRO A 132 -2.78 -7.50 6.11
CA PRO A 132 -3.19 -8.06 7.40
C PRO A 132 -2.56 -7.36 8.62
N TYR A 133 -1.45 -6.65 8.42
CA TYR A 133 -0.77 -5.87 9.47
C TYR A 133 -1.70 -4.91 10.22
N SER A 134 -2.55 -4.17 9.52
CA SER A 134 -3.46 -3.19 10.14
C SER A 134 -4.50 -3.85 11.04
N LEU A 135 -4.83 -5.11 10.77
CA LEU A 135 -5.85 -5.88 11.48
C LEU A 135 -5.30 -6.63 12.71
N ARG A 136 -3.99 -6.63 12.95
CA ARG A 136 -3.34 -7.44 13.99
C ARG A 136 -3.83 -7.15 15.42
N HIS A 137 -4.22 -5.92 15.71
CA HIS A 137 -4.74 -5.56 17.04
C HIS A 137 -6.17 -6.04 17.25
N ILE A 138 -7.01 -5.92 16.23
CA ILE A 138 -8.38 -6.43 16.29
C ILE A 138 -8.39 -7.96 16.28
N ALA A 139 -7.48 -8.60 15.53
CA ALA A 139 -7.31 -10.05 15.54
C ALA A 139 -6.95 -10.58 16.94
N ARG A 140 -6.02 -9.90 17.62
CA ARG A 140 -5.67 -10.25 19.02
C ARG A 140 -6.86 -10.09 19.95
N ARG A 141 -7.66 -9.05 19.76
CA ARG A 141 -8.85 -8.84 20.58
C ARG A 141 -9.86 -9.98 20.42
N TYR A 142 -10.16 -10.39 19.19
CA TYR A 142 -11.04 -11.53 18.95
C TYR A 142 -10.48 -12.83 19.54
N ARG A 143 -9.18 -13.08 19.40
CA ARG A 143 -8.53 -14.22 20.03
C ARG A 143 -8.71 -14.20 21.55
N ASP A 144 -8.49 -13.05 22.18
CA ASP A 144 -8.60 -12.88 23.64
C ASP A 144 -10.07 -13.03 24.12
N ASP A 145 -11.03 -12.71 23.24
CA ASP A 145 -12.46 -12.94 23.47
C ASP A 145 -12.90 -14.39 23.13
N GLY A 146 -11.95 -15.30 22.83
CA GLY A 146 -12.23 -16.73 22.64
C GLY A 146 -12.51 -17.15 21.18
N TYR A 147 -12.25 -16.33 20.19
CA TYR A 147 -12.45 -16.67 18.79
C TYR A 147 -11.15 -17.05 18.09
N VAL A 148 -11.25 -17.96 17.12
CA VAL A 148 -10.17 -18.12 16.13
C VAL A 148 -10.22 -16.90 15.20
N ALA A 149 -9.12 -16.15 15.13
CA ALA A 149 -9.01 -14.99 14.23
C ALA A 149 -8.11 -15.31 13.05
N VAL A 150 -8.68 -15.27 11.84
CA VAL A 150 -7.98 -15.54 10.58
C VAL A 150 -7.87 -14.22 9.81
N ALA A 151 -6.66 -13.76 9.59
CA ALA A 151 -6.39 -12.59 8.74
C ALA A 151 -5.67 -13.05 7.47
N ILE A 152 -6.22 -12.69 6.32
CA ILE A 152 -5.77 -13.17 5.02
C ILE A 152 -5.22 -12.00 4.22
N ARG A 153 -4.03 -12.17 3.61
CA ARG A 153 -3.52 -11.27 2.58
C ARG A 153 -4.36 -11.48 1.32
N LEU A 154 -5.03 -10.46 0.90
CA LEU A 154 -5.77 -10.49 -0.36
C LEU A 154 -4.80 -10.33 -1.55
N PRO A 155 -5.00 -11.07 -2.66
CA PRO A 155 -4.29 -10.83 -3.90
C PRO A 155 -4.53 -9.41 -4.43
N GLY A 156 -3.47 -8.76 -4.99
CA GLY A 156 -3.57 -7.41 -5.52
C GLY A 156 -2.23 -6.84 -5.92
#